data_6fc61760dffd78187d116cc97344955b
#
_entry.id   6fc61760dffd78187d116cc97344955b
#
_cell.length_a   1.000
_cell.length_b   1.000
_cell.length_c   1.000
_cell.angle_alpha   90.00
_cell.angle_beta   90.00
_cell.angle_gamma   90.00
#
_symmetry.space_group_name_H-M   'P 1'
#
loop_
_entity.id
_entity.type
_entity.pdbx_description
1 polymer ?
#
loop_
_entity_poly.entity_id
_entity_poly.type
_entity_poly.pdbx_seq_one_letter_code
_entity_poly.pdbx_strand_id
1 'polypeptide(L)'
;MNKQIDPIDDKFIESYEIDEWEIETENGWEDITHLHKTVKYDVYELRTSSFSLKCADTHIIITEGFKQKFVKDLTLDDRVITKNGLEKVIFVKKLDISAEHMYDLSINSKNHTFFTNNILSHNSTVSTIFLLWYALFNRDKTICIIANKESTAIEILDRIKMAYRLLPLWMQTGINDGGWNA
;
A
#
# COMPACT_ATOMS: atom_id res chain seq x y z
N MET A 1 -14.84 -18.75 12.57
CA MET A 1 -13.80 -17.96 11.88
C MET A 1 -12.85 -18.92 11.19
N ASN A 2 -12.85 -18.98 9.88
CA ASN A 2 -11.90 -19.79 9.14
C ASN A 2 -10.59 -19.02 9.03
N LYS A 3 -9.54 -19.56 9.60
CA LYS A 3 -8.18 -19.03 9.46
C LYS A 3 -7.65 -19.43 8.09
N GLN A 4 -7.57 -18.48 7.18
CA GLN A 4 -6.95 -18.69 5.88
C GLN A 4 -5.51 -18.18 5.97
N ILE A 5 -4.54 -19.07 5.81
CA ILE A 5 -3.13 -18.69 5.66
C ILE A 5 -2.93 -18.48 4.16
N ASP A 6 -2.66 -17.25 3.76
CA ASP A 6 -2.28 -16.99 2.37
C ASP A 6 -0.76 -17.25 2.21
N PRO A 7 -0.36 -18.30 1.50
CA PRO A 7 1.05 -18.67 1.36
C PRO A 7 1.83 -17.72 0.42
N ILE A 8 1.16 -16.72 -0.18
CA ILE A 8 1.74 -15.87 -1.22
C ILE A 8 2.24 -14.54 -0.65
N ASP A 9 1.75 -14.11 0.52
CA ASP A 9 2.15 -12.86 1.13
C ASP A 9 2.87 -13.10 2.47
N ASP A 10 4.20 -13.21 2.42
CA ASP A 10 5.06 -13.33 3.61
C ASP A 10 4.88 -12.20 4.64
N LYS A 11 4.12 -11.15 4.30
CA LYS A 11 3.80 -10.03 5.19
C LYS A 11 2.60 -10.32 6.07
N PHE A 12 1.69 -11.20 5.64
CA PHE A 12 0.50 -11.53 6.40
C PHE A 12 0.68 -12.85 7.15
N ILE A 13 0.64 -12.76 8.46
CA ILE A 13 0.68 -13.94 9.33
C ILE A 13 -0.68 -14.59 9.39
N GLU A 14 -1.74 -13.79 9.41
CA GLU A 14 -3.13 -14.22 9.52
C GLU A 14 -4.02 -13.25 8.73
N SER A 15 -5.05 -13.80 8.08
CA SER A 15 -6.08 -13.01 7.40
C SER A 15 -7.46 -13.48 7.85
N TYR A 16 -8.33 -12.55 8.15
CA TYR A 16 -9.70 -12.80 8.59
C TYR A 16 -10.66 -12.09 7.66
N GLU A 17 -11.61 -12.82 7.11
CA GLU A 17 -12.74 -12.24 6.38
C GLU A 17 -13.66 -11.52 7.35
N ILE A 18 -14.09 -10.32 7.00
CA ILE A 18 -14.96 -9.46 7.80
C ILE A 18 -16.08 -8.96 6.87
N ASP A 19 -17.31 -8.97 7.36
CA ASP A 19 -18.51 -8.56 6.60
C ASP A 19 -19.40 -7.55 7.35
N GLU A 20 -18.98 -7.13 8.56
CA GLU A 20 -19.80 -6.27 9.44
C GLU A 20 -19.21 -4.87 9.65
N TRP A 21 -18.09 -4.52 8.97
CA TRP A 21 -17.37 -3.28 9.23
C TRP A 21 -17.17 -2.47 7.96
N GLU A 22 -17.36 -1.16 8.11
CA GLU A 22 -17.08 -0.17 7.07
C GLU A 22 -15.95 0.76 7.50
N ILE A 23 -15.27 1.34 6.51
CA ILE A 23 -14.25 2.36 6.70
C ILE A 23 -14.56 3.57 5.83
N GLU A 24 -14.22 4.73 6.32
CA GLU A 24 -14.46 5.97 5.59
C GLU A 24 -13.38 6.21 4.54
N THR A 25 -13.82 6.47 3.33
CA THR A 25 -13.01 6.78 2.15
C THR A 25 -13.33 8.20 1.65
N GLU A 26 -12.64 8.66 0.62
CA GLU A 26 -12.98 9.92 -0.05
C GLU A 26 -14.34 9.88 -0.79
N ASN A 27 -14.91 8.69 -1.00
CA ASN A 27 -16.18 8.49 -1.68
C ASN A 27 -17.34 8.14 -0.73
N GLY A 28 -17.09 8.11 0.57
CA GLY A 28 -18.05 7.69 1.61
C GLY A 28 -17.58 6.45 2.35
N TRP A 29 -18.54 5.76 2.97
CA TRP A 29 -18.27 4.52 3.72
C TRP A 29 -18.23 3.33 2.77
N GLU A 30 -17.23 2.47 2.92
CA GLU A 30 -16.98 1.29 2.10
C GLU A 30 -16.70 0.07 3.00
N ASP A 31 -17.14 -1.10 2.54
CA ASP A 31 -16.99 -2.34 3.29
C ASP A 31 -15.53 -2.75 3.46
N ILE A 32 -15.17 -3.15 4.68
CA ILE A 32 -13.92 -3.86 4.95
C ILE A 32 -14.15 -5.34 4.65
N THR A 33 -13.39 -5.90 3.73
CA THR A 33 -13.51 -7.32 3.36
C THR A 33 -12.61 -8.24 4.17
N HIS A 34 -11.41 -7.77 4.54
CA HIS A 34 -10.47 -8.56 5.33
C HIS A 34 -9.68 -7.69 6.30
N LEU A 35 -9.37 -8.28 7.45
CA LEU A 35 -8.36 -7.80 8.39
C LEU A 35 -7.14 -8.71 8.32
N HIS A 36 -5.98 -8.15 8.06
CA HIS A 36 -4.72 -8.86 7.96
C HIS A 36 -3.83 -8.54 9.17
N LYS A 37 -3.29 -9.56 9.81
CA LYS A 37 -2.22 -9.43 10.78
C LYS A 37 -0.90 -9.60 10.05
N THR A 38 -0.04 -8.58 10.12
CA THR A 38 1.21 -8.55 9.37
C THR A 38 2.41 -8.94 10.24
N VAL A 39 3.56 -9.11 9.62
CA VAL A 39 4.86 -9.19 10.30
C VAL A 39 5.19 -7.86 11.01
N LYS A 40 6.27 -7.87 11.76
CA LYS A 40 6.78 -6.68 12.45
C LYS A 40 7.36 -5.69 11.44
N TYR A 41 7.01 -4.41 11.64
CA TYR A 41 7.57 -3.27 10.89
C TYR A 41 8.16 -2.24 11.84
N ASP A 42 9.02 -1.38 11.31
CA ASP A 42 9.42 -0.17 12.01
C ASP A 42 8.23 0.78 12.15
N VAL A 43 8.06 1.38 13.31
CA VAL A 43 6.96 2.30 13.58
C VAL A 43 7.39 3.73 13.31
N TYR A 44 6.61 4.44 12.52
CA TYR A 44 6.78 5.87 12.27
C TYR A 44 5.62 6.66 12.84
N GLU A 45 5.89 7.85 13.31
CA GLU A 45 4.88 8.83 13.66
C GLU A 45 4.89 9.96 12.65
N LEU A 46 3.71 10.22 12.06
CA LEU A 46 3.43 11.34 11.17
C LEU A 46 2.50 12.30 11.90
N ARG A 47 2.79 13.60 11.85
CA ARG A 47 1.89 14.65 12.36
C ARG A 47 1.71 15.75 11.32
N THR A 48 0.46 16.20 11.22
CA THR A 48 0.05 17.43 10.54
C THR A 48 -0.39 18.45 11.56
N SER A 49 -0.90 19.59 11.13
CA SER A 49 -1.45 20.61 12.05
C SER A 49 -2.64 20.09 12.88
N SER A 50 -3.44 19.18 12.32
CA SER A 50 -4.70 18.73 12.93
C SER A 50 -4.68 17.26 13.35
N PHE A 51 -3.84 16.42 12.75
CA PHE A 51 -3.90 14.97 12.91
C PHE A 51 -2.54 14.34 13.18
N SER A 52 -2.57 13.16 13.79
CA SER A 52 -1.39 12.33 13.99
C SER A 52 -1.68 10.86 13.67
N LEU A 53 -0.70 10.18 13.08
CA LEU A 53 -0.79 8.77 12.73
C LEU A 53 0.49 8.05 13.16
N LYS A 54 0.34 6.88 13.79
CA LYS A 54 1.44 5.93 13.98
C LYS A 54 1.19 4.72 13.11
N CYS A 55 2.13 4.40 12.25
CA CYS A 55 1.97 3.34 11.25
C CYS A 55 3.29 2.67 10.91
N ALA A 56 3.23 1.63 10.09
CA ALA A 56 4.41 0.96 9.54
C ALA A 56 5.22 1.93 8.65
N ASP A 57 6.52 1.74 8.58
CA ASP A 57 7.45 2.52 7.74
C ASP A 57 7.06 2.54 6.25
N THR A 58 6.43 1.45 5.79
CA THR A 58 5.95 1.27 4.41
C THR A 58 4.48 1.62 4.23
N HIS A 59 3.83 2.21 5.23
CA HIS A 59 2.45 2.67 5.08
C HIS A 59 2.37 3.79 4.04
N ILE A 60 1.43 3.65 3.10
CA ILE A 60 1.31 4.58 1.97
C ILE A 60 0.39 5.72 2.34
N ILE A 61 0.90 6.94 2.24
CA ILE A 61 0.18 8.20 2.47
C ILE A 61 -0.05 8.89 1.12
N ILE A 62 -1.24 9.43 0.95
CA ILE A 62 -1.58 10.21 -0.24
C ILE A 62 -1.18 11.67 -0.02
N THR A 63 -0.29 12.16 -0.88
CA THR A 63 0.23 13.52 -0.85
C THR A 63 -0.44 14.41 -1.90
N GLU A 64 -0.07 15.68 -1.93
CA GLU A 64 -0.55 16.67 -2.90
C GLU A 64 -0.43 16.16 -4.35
N GLY A 65 -1.50 16.34 -5.13
CA GLY A 65 -1.62 15.82 -6.48
C GLY A 65 -1.89 14.31 -6.55
N PHE A 66 -2.42 13.72 -5.47
CA PHE A 66 -2.73 12.28 -5.34
C PHE A 66 -1.53 11.37 -5.56
N LYS A 67 -0.33 11.84 -5.22
CA LYS A 67 0.88 11.03 -5.26
C LYS A 67 0.96 10.16 -4.02
N GLN A 68 1.57 8.99 -4.18
CA GLN A 68 1.76 8.02 -3.10
C GLN A 68 3.19 8.08 -2.61
N LYS A 69 3.36 8.15 -1.29
CA LYS A 69 4.66 8.06 -0.63
C LYS A 69 4.58 7.12 0.58
N PHE A 70 5.63 6.35 0.82
CA PHE A 70 5.77 5.68 2.10
C PHE A 70 5.98 6.72 3.21
N VAL A 71 5.44 6.44 4.40
CA VAL A 71 5.59 7.38 5.53
C VAL A 71 7.05 7.68 5.83
N LYS A 72 7.97 6.70 5.67
CA LYS A 72 9.41 6.88 5.87
C LYS A 72 10.08 7.82 4.87
N ASP A 73 9.45 8.03 3.69
CA ASP A 73 9.98 8.87 2.61
C ASP A 73 9.36 10.27 2.62
N LEU A 74 8.44 10.53 3.56
CA LEU A 74 7.87 11.86 3.76
C LEU A 74 8.90 12.80 4.37
N THR A 75 8.79 14.07 4.01
CA THR A 75 9.59 15.18 4.53
C THR A 75 8.71 16.29 5.08
N LEU A 76 9.28 17.26 5.76
CA LEU A 76 8.55 18.43 6.25
C LEU A 76 8.08 19.38 5.13
N ASP A 77 8.54 19.18 3.90
CA ASP A 77 8.09 19.93 2.73
C ASP A 77 6.85 19.30 2.06
N ASP A 78 6.52 18.06 2.41
CA ASP A 78 5.37 17.38 1.87
C ASP A 78 4.07 17.93 2.47
N ARG A 79 3.00 17.83 1.65
CA ARG A 79 1.63 18.06 2.06
C ARG A 79 0.82 16.81 1.83
N VAL A 80 0.05 16.39 2.81
CA VAL A 80 -0.75 15.17 2.79
C VAL A 80 -2.24 15.52 2.72
N ILE A 81 -3.03 14.64 2.09
CA ILE A 81 -4.47 14.78 2.04
C ILE A 81 -5.06 14.32 3.37
N THR A 82 -5.88 15.16 3.97
CA THR A 82 -6.60 14.86 5.20
C THR A 82 -8.08 15.15 5.02
N LYS A 83 -8.91 14.82 6.00
CA LYS A 83 -10.33 15.22 6.01
C LYS A 83 -10.55 16.74 6.00
N ASN A 84 -9.57 17.51 6.46
CA ASN A 84 -9.62 18.98 6.44
C ASN A 84 -9.05 19.58 5.14
N GLY A 85 -8.69 18.73 4.17
CA GLY A 85 -7.99 19.14 2.95
C GLY A 85 -6.49 18.89 3.02
N LEU A 86 -5.71 19.67 2.28
CA LEU A 86 -4.25 19.53 2.23
C LEU A 86 -3.60 20.15 3.48
N GLU A 87 -2.90 19.35 4.26
CA GLU A 87 -2.13 19.79 5.42
C GLU A 87 -0.64 19.53 5.26
N LYS A 88 0.19 20.44 5.76
CA LYS A 88 1.65 20.27 5.75
C LYS A 88 2.07 19.25 6.80
N VAL A 89 3.05 18.42 6.45
CA VAL A 89 3.74 17.55 7.40
C VAL A 89 4.56 18.43 8.34
N ILE A 90 4.27 18.37 9.65
CA ILE A 90 5.02 19.12 10.67
C ILE A 90 5.97 18.24 11.47
N PHE A 91 5.76 16.93 11.42
CA PHE A 91 6.63 15.95 12.07
C PHE A 91 6.52 14.60 11.36
N VAL A 92 7.64 13.97 11.08
CA VAL A 92 7.74 12.58 10.65
C VAL A 92 9.03 11.99 11.19
N LYS A 93 8.92 10.89 11.95
CA LYS A 93 10.09 10.25 12.55
C LYS A 93 9.82 8.79 12.88
N LYS A 94 10.84 7.95 12.71
CA LYS A 94 10.88 6.59 13.28
C LYS A 94 10.85 6.69 14.80
N LEU A 95 9.98 5.89 15.43
CA LEU A 95 9.90 5.77 16.88
C LEU A 95 10.79 4.62 17.35
N ASP A 96 11.37 4.79 18.53
CA ASP A 96 12.10 3.71 19.21
C ASP A 96 11.13 2.81 20.01
N ILE A 97 10.13 2.31 19.30
CA ILE A 97 9.16 1.33 19.82
C ILE A 97 9.07 0.18 18.84
N SER A 98 8.89 -1.03 19.36
CA SER A 98 8.61 -2.20 18.54
C SER A 98 7.17 -2.65 18.77
N ALA A 99 6.40 -2.77 17.68
CA ALA A 99 5.15 -3.51 17.70
C ALA A 99 5.43 -4.97 17.36
N GLU A 100 4.80 -5.91 18.04
CA GLU A 100 4.95 -7.33 17.68
C GLU A 100 4.36 -7.63 16.31
N HIS A 101 3.26 -6.97 15.98
CA HIS A 101 2.53 -7.07 14.71
C HIS A 101 1.92 -5.74 14.35
N MET A 102 1.60 -5.59 13.05
CA MET A 102 0.76 -4.53 12.53
C MET A 102 -0.52 -5.15 11.97
N TYR A 103 -1.48 -4.30 11.66
CA TYR A 103 -2.74 -4.71 11.04
C TYR A 103 -2.95 -3.91 9.77
N ASP A 104 -3.43 -4.57 8.74
CA ASP A 104 -3.80 -3.98 7.46
C ASP A 104 -5.22 -4.39 7.07
N LEU A 105 -5.87 -3.63 6.21
CA LEU A 105 -7.25 -3.84 5.82
C LEU A 105 -7.35 -4.04 4.32
N SER A 106 -8.19 -4.98 3.88
CA SER A 106 -8.70 -4.98 2.51
C SER A 106 -10.09 -4.36 2.47
N ILE A 107 -10.31 -3.46 1.53
CA ILE A 107 -11.57 -2.73 1.38
C ILE A 107 -12.14 -2.91 -0.02
N ASN A 108 -13.46 -2.84 -0.14
CA ASN A 108 -14.17 -2.94 -1.41
C ASN A 108 -14.29 -1.58 -2.10
N SER A 109 -13.19 -0.86 -2.26
CA SER A 109 -13.14 0.46 -2.89
C SER A 109 -12.37 0.44 -4.20
N LYS A 110 -12.85 1.20 -5.20
CA LYS A 110 -12.17 1.31 -6.51
C LYS A 110 -10.76 1.90 -6.42
N ASN A 111 -10.57 2.82 -5.50
CA ASN A 111 -9.30 3.54 -5.35
C ASN A 111 -8.38 2.91 -4.31
N HIS A 112 -8.90 1.95 -3.52
CA HIS A 112 -8.19 1.32 -2.40
C HIS A 112 -7.59 2.34 -1.41
N THR A 113 -8.22 3.52 -1.28
CA THR A 113 -7.83 4.58 -0.36
C THR A 113 -8.85 4.71 0.76
N PHE A 114 -8.39 5.00 1.95
CA PHE A 114 -9.22 5.21 3.14
C PHE A 114 -8.56 6.15 4.13
N PHE A 115 -9.35 6.71 5.04
CA PHE A 115 -8.83 7.58 6.08
C PHE A 115 -8.34 6.78 7.29
N THR A 116 -7.04 6.89 7.57
CA THR A 116 -6.42 6.39 8.79
C THR A 116 -6.13 7.57 9.71
N ASN A 117 -6.81 7.66 10.84
CA ASN A 117 -6.76 8.85 11.73
C ASN A 117 -6.93 10.17 10.95
N ASN A 118 -7.90 10.21 10.02
CA ASN A 118 -8.23 11.35 9.16
C ASN A 118 -7.14 11.77 8.15
N ILE A 119 -6.12 10.97 7.94
CA ILE A 119 -5.11 11.12 6.90
C ILE A 119 -5.39 10.07 5.82
N LEU A 120 -5.46 10.50 4.55
CA LEU A 120 -5.76 9.62 3.44
C LEU A 120 -4.59 8.68 3.16
N SER A 121 -4.86 7.39 3.25
CA SER A 121 -3.92 6.29 3.10
C SER A 121 -4.35 5.37 1.95
N HIS A 122 -3.45 4.55 1.47
CA HIS A 122 -3.72 3.64 0.36
C HIS A 122 -3.37 2.19 0.70
N ASN A 123 -4.25 1.28 0.31
CA ASN A 123 -4.02 -0.16 0.39
C ASN A 123 -3.99 -0.79 -1.01
N SER A 124 -2.84 -1.05 -1.59
CA SER A 124 -2.71 -1.56 -2.97
C SER A 124 -1.56 -2.52 -3.21
N THR A 125 -1.03 -3.15 -2.20
CA THR A 125 0.18 -3.96 -2.37
C THR A 125 -0.10 -5.34 -2.95
N VAL A 126 -1.25 -5.95 -2.63
CA VAL A 126 -1.57 -7.35 -2.96
C VAL A 126 -1.70 -7.61 -4.46
N SER A 127 -2.47 -6.81 -5.17
CA SER A 127 -2.67 -7.00 -6.63
C SER A 127 -1.36 -6.88 -7.41
N THR A 128 -0.49 -5.97 -7.02
CA THR A 128 0.82 -5.74 -7.66
C THR A 128 1.75 -6.93 -7.46
N ILE A 129 1.81 -7.46 -6.24
CA ILE A 129 2.64 -8.63 -5.91
C ILE A 129 2.11 -9.88 -6.61
N PHE A 130 0.79 -10.06 -6.66
CA PHE A 130 0.18 -11.16 -7.41
C PHE A 130 0.53 -11.10 -8.90
N LEU A 131 0.44 -9.94 -9.54
CA LEU A 131 0.80 -9.77 -10.95
C LEU A 131 2.30 -10.08 -11.19
N LEU A 132 3.17 -9.64 -10.30
CA LEU A 132 4.59 -9.95 -10.37
C LEU A 132 4.85 -11.45 -10.21
N TRP A 133 4.26 -12.08 -9.19
CA TRP A 133 4.35 -13.52 -8.99
C TRP A 133 3.83 -14.29 -10.21
N TYR A 134 2.67 -13.89 -10.73
CA TYR A 134 2.08 -14.53 -11.90
C TYR A 134 3.00 -14.44 -13.13
N ALA A 135 3.63 -13.28 -13.34
CA ALA A 135 4.60 -13.07 -14.43
C ALA A 135 5.85 -13.92 -14.28
N LEU A 136 6.38 -14.09 -13.06
CA LEU A 136 7.62 -14.80 -12.80
C LEU A 136 7.45 -16.34 -12.86
N PHE A 137 6.33 -16.86 -12.40
CA PHE A 137 6.14 -18.29 -12.22
C PHE A 137 5.24 -18.96 -13.28
N ASN A 138 4.68 -18.18 -14.20
CA ASN A 138 3.88 -18.71 -15.32
C ASN A 138 4.53 -18.32 -16.65
N ARG A 139 4.96 -19.34 -17.40
CA ARG A 139 5.58 -19.14 -18.71
C ARG A 139 4.56 -18.69 -19.77
N ASP A 140 5.03 -17.92 -20.74
CA ASP A 140 4.27 -17.52 -21.94
C ASP A 140 2.95 -16.81 -21.61
N LYS A 141 2.96 -15.95 -20.57
CA LYS A 141 1.84 -15.12 -20.17
C LYS A 141 2.08 -13.66 -20.51
N THR A 142 1.09 -13.03 -21.12
CA THR A 142 1.03 -11.58 -21.30
C THR A 142 0.11 -10.98 -20.28
N ILE A 143 0.60 -9.99 -19.53
CA ILE A 143 -0.19 -9.25 -18.55
C ILE A 143 -0.48 -7.87 -19.14
N CYS A 144 -1.76 -7.54 -19.24
CA CYS A 144 -2.20 -6.22 -19.65
C CYS A 144 -2.82 -5.49 -18.45
N ILE A 145 -2.29 -4.31 -18.14
CA ILE A 145 -2.80 -3.45 -17.06
C ILE A 145 -3.66 -2.37 -17.71
N ILE A 146 -4.96 -2.43 -17.44
CA ILE A 146 -5.93 -1.47 -17.95
C ILE A 146 -6.48 -0.67 -16.77
N ALA A 147 -6.40 0.66 -16.85
CA ALA A 147 -6.96 1.56 -15.86
C ALA A 147 -7.79 2.65 -16.55
N ASN A 148 -8.63 3.34 -15.77
CA ASN A 148 -9.45 4.46 -16.25
C ASN A 148 -8.63 5.70 -16.63
N LYS A 149 -7.36 5.76 -16.19
CA LYS A 149 -6.39 6.81 -16.52
C LYS A 149 -5.02 6.17 -16.76
N GLU A 150 -4.29 6.69 -17.74
CA GLU A 150 -2.92 6.25 -18.07
C GLU A 150 -2.00 6.35 -16.84
N SER A 151 -2.09 7.45 -16.08
CA SER A 151 -1.29 7.66 -14.87
C SER A 151 -1.47 6.54 -13.84
N THR A 152 -2.68 5.99 -13.69
CA THR A 152 -2.96 4.88 -12.78
C THR A 152 -2.33 3.57 -13.27
N ALA A 153 -2.36 3.31 -14.58
CA ALA A 153 -1.73 2.13 -15.15
C ALA A 153 -0.19 2.20 -14.99
N ILE A 154 0.40 3.36 -15.23
CA ILE A 154 1.83 3.62 -15.02
C ILE A 154 2.21 3.40 -13.55
N GLU A 155 1.39 3.88 -12.63
CA GLU A 155 1.63 3.73 -11.19
C GLU A 155 1.65 2.25 -10.76
N ILE A 156 0.71 1.44 -11.24
CA ILE A 156 0.67 -0.01 -10.97
C ILE A 156 1.94 -0.66 -11.55
N LEU A 157 2.34 -0.30 -12.77
CA LEU A 157 3.55 -0.81 -13.40
C LEU A 157 4.81 -0.43 -12.61
N ASP A 158 4.91 0.80 -12.10
CA ASP A 158 6.05 1.25 -11.32
C ASP A 158 6.17 0.53 -9.97
N ARG A 159 5.04 0.14 -9.37
CA ARG A 159 5.03 -0.73 -8.18
C ARG A 159 5.53 -2.14 -8.50
N ILE A 160 5.11 -2.72 -9.65
CA ILE A 160 5.64 -4.01 -10.11
C ILE A 160 7.15 -3.92 -10.32
N LYS A 161 7.64 -2.85 -10.96
CA LYS A 161 9.08 -2.60 -11.14
C LYS A 161 9.81 -2.51 -9.80
N MET A 162 9.24 -1.79 -8.85
CA MET A 162 9.82 -1.66 -7.51
C MET A 162 9.87 -3.01 -6.80
N ALA A 163 8.76 -3.75 -6.78
CA ALA A 163 8.69 -5.08 -6.19
C ALA A 163 9.70 -6.05 -6.83
N TYR A 164 9.84 -6.02 -8.17
CA TYR A 164 10.84 -6.81 -8.89
C TYR A 164 12.27 -6.50 -8.46
N ARG A 165 12.62 -5.23 -8.28
CA ARG A 165 13.96 -4.80 -7.83
C ARG A 165 14.29 -5.23 -6.41
N LEU A 166 13.27 -5.45 -5.58
CA LEU A 166 13.43 -5.92 -4.19
C LEU A 166 13.53 -7.44 -4.09
N LEU A 167 13.29 -8.18 -5.17
CA LEU A 167 13.50 -9.63 -5.19
C LEU A 167 14.98 -9.99 -5.02
N PRO A 168 15.29 -11.15 -4.43
CA PRO A 168 16.65 -11.69 -4.46
C PRO A 168 17.17 -11.81 -5.90
N LEU A 169 18.46 -11.58 -6.13
CA LEU A 169 19.07 -11.58 -7.48
C LEU A 169 18.78 -12.85 -8.26
N TRP A 170 18.71 -14.00 -7.60
CA TRP A 170 18.43 -15.30 -8.24
C TRP A 170 16.98 -15.42 -8.75
N MET A 171 16.06 -14.60 -8.25
CA MET A 171 14.68 -14.51 -8.75
C MET A 171 14.49 -13.43 -9.82
N GLN A 172 15.43 -12.51 -9.96
CA GLN A 172 15.39 -11.46 -10.97
C GLN A 172 15.78 -12.08 -12.33
N THR A 173 14.80 -12.56 -13.07
CA THR A 173 15.00 -12.96 -14.47
C THR A 173 15.38 -11.75 -15.30
N GLY A 174 16.31 -11.91 -16.28
CA GLY A 174 16.71 -10.81 -17.14
C GLY A 174 15.51 -10.19 -17.88
N ILE A 175 15.47 -8.87 -17.90
CA ILE A 175 14.51 -8.10 -18.72
C ILE A 175 15.10 -8.00 -20.11
N ASN A 176 14.37 -8.49 -21.14
CA ASN A 176 14.81 -8.42 -22.54
C ASN A 176 14.84 -6.97 -23.06
N ASP A 177 15.50 -6.78 -24.23
CA ASP A 177 15.89 -5.50 -24.85
C ASP A 177 14.82 -4.40 -24.97
N GLY A 178 13.55 -4.72 -24.82
CA GLY A 178 12.47 -3.73 -24.75
C GLY A 178 12.35 -2.99 -23.43
N GLY A 179 12.98 -3.52 -22.35
CA GLY A 179 12.88 -2.95 -20.99
C GLY A 179 11.44 -2.88 -20.48
N TRP A 180 11.24 -2.00 -19.54
CA TRP A 180 9.93 -1.66 -19.01
C TRP A 180 9.32 -0.53 -19.84
N ASN A 181 8.53 -0.86 -20.84
CA ASN A 181 7.81 0.14 -21.64
C ASN A 181 6.42 0.36 -21.02
N ALA A 182 6.05 1.64 -20.85
CA ALA A 182 4.69 2.06 -20.54
C ALA A 182 3.96 2.38 -21.83
#